data_98a3018d10712810ffe16c221637758b
#
_entry.id   98a3018d10712810ffe16c221637758b
#
_cell.length_a   1.000
_cell.length_b   1.000
_cell.length_c   1.000
_cell.angle_alpha   90.00
_cell.angle_beta   90.00
_cell.angle_gamma   90.00
#
_symmetry.space_group_name_H-M   'P 1'
#
loop_
_entity.id
_entity.type
_entity.pdbx_description
1 polymer ?
#
loop_
_entity_poly.entity_id
_entity_poly.type
_entity_poly.pdbx_seq_one_letter_code
_entity_poly.pdbx_strand_id
1 'polypeptide(L)'
;AQWLGLVQGLGASLVMRQLLQEAQARGEAVEPALALQLLQQWSLPLAQRVAAAWELPEPVHQALAVDAEGALADSLRLASAAAAASLLCRHGHASQSRMLALLEQLPSAPPHALRWIWRRLHGRSVETLDDAGQDQAGPAA
;
A
#
# COMPACT_ATOMS: atom_id res chain seq x y z
N ALA A 1 7.62 -12.67 -5.80
CA ALA A 1 6.68 -11.56 -5.53
C ALA A 1 6.70 -11.10 -4.06
N GLN A 2 6.76 -12.01 -3.07
CA GLN A 2 6.72 -11.63 -1.64
C GLN A 2 7.90 -10.73 -1.22
N TRP A 3 9.11 -11.05 -1.65
CA TRP A 3 10.31 -10.27 -1.33
C TRP A 3 10.27 -8.84 -1.86
N LEU A 4 9.66 -8.64 -3.01
CA LEU A 4 9.60 -7.33 -3.65
C LEU A 4 8.80 -6.32 -2.81
N GLY A 5 7.60 -6.69 -2.35
CA GLY A 5 6.79 -5.84 -1.48
C GLY A 5 7.45 -5.57 -0.12
N LEU A 6 8.11 -6.60 0.45
CA LEU A 6 8.86 -6.45 1.70
C LEU A 6 10.00 -5.45 1.56
N VAL A 7 10.83 -5.59 0.52
CA VAL A 7 12.00 -4.71 0.29
C VAL A 7 11.58 -3.28 0.02
N GLN A 8 10.52 -3.07 -0.76
CA GLN A 8 9.97 -1.72 -0.98
C GLN A 8 9.46 -1.10 0.33
N GLY A 9 8.74 -1.87 1.14
CA GLY A 9 8.26 -1.43 2.44
C GLY A 9 9.41 -1.10 3.41
N LEU A 10 10.50 -1.86 3.36
CA LEU A 10 11.70 -1.57 4.15
C LEU A 10 12.35 -0.25 3.75
N GLY A 11 12.43 0.07 2.45
CA GLY A 11 12.96 1.36 1.99
C GLY A 11 12.20 2.54 2.60
N ALA A 12 10.87 2.52 2.53
CA ALA A 12 10.02 3.55 3.15
C ALA A 12 10.15 3.58 4.68
N SER A 13 10.20 2.41 5.32
CA SER A 13 10.33 2.29 6.78
C SER A 13 11.65 2.87 7.29
N LEU A 14 12.74 2.69 6.56
CA LEU A 14 14.04 3.27 6.91
C LEU A 14 14.01 4.80 6.85
N VAL A 15 13.37 5.39 5.83
CA VAL A 15 13.18 6.84 5.74
C VAL A 15 12.39 7.35 6.94
N MET A 16 11.23 6.74 7.22
CA MET A 16 10.38 7.16 8.35
C MET A 16 11.07 7.01 9.70
N ARG A 17 11.80 5.92 9.90
CA ARG A 17 12.56 5.69 11.12
C ARG A 17 13.59 6.79 11.34
N GLN A 18 14.36 7.15 10.31
CA GLN A 18 15.36 8.21 10.41
C GLN A 18 14.71 9.57 10.70
N LEU A 19 13.62 9.90 10.02
CA LEU A 19 12.86 11.14 10.26
C LEU A 19 12.35 11.23 11.70
N LEU A 20 11.77 10.15 12.22
CA LEU A 20 11.27 10.12 13.59
C LEU A 20 12.39 10.25 14.62
N GLN A 21 13.54 9.62 14.39
CA GLN A 21 14.72 9.75 15.25
C GLN A 21 15.26 11.18 15.28
N GLU A 22 15.38 11.83 14.12
CA GLU A 22 15.83 13.21 14.02
C GLU A 22 14.84 14.19 14.67
N ALA A 23 13.54 14.03 14.42
CA ALA A 23 12.50 14.84 15.03
C ALA A 23 12.49 14.70 16.55
N GLN A 24 12.64 13.48 17.06
CA GLN A 24 12.73 13.21 18.48
C GLN A 24 13.98 13.83 19.12
N ALA A 25 15.13 13.75 18.45
CA ALA A 25 16.39 14.35 18.93
C ALA A 25 16.30 15.88 19.00
N ARG A 26 15.52 16.51 18.13
CA ARG A 26 15.30 17.97 18.11
C ARG A 26 14.12 18.44 18.97
N GLY A 27 13.29 17.50 19.46
CA GLY A 27 12.05 17.83 20.15
C GLY A 27 10.98 18.46 19.24
N GLU A 28 11.04 18.17 17.95
CA GLU A 28 10.16 18.71 16.92
C GLU A 28 9.23 17.63 16.40
N ALA A 29 8.05 18.04 15.88
CA ALA A 29 7.16 17.14 15.15
C ALA A 29 7.62 17.00 13.70
N VAL A 30 7.43 15.80 13.11
CA VAL A 30 7.70 15.58 11.68
C VAL A 30 6.68 16.34 10.84
N GLU A 31 7.15 17.24 9.98
CA GLU A 31 6.28 17.94 9.03
C GLU A 31 5.83 16.98 7.92
N PRO A 32 4.51 16.82 7.67
CA PRO A 32 3.99 15.87 6.70
C PRO A 32 4.49 16.09 5.27
N ALA A 33 4.63 17.35 4.84
CA ALA A 33 5.11 17.68 3.50
C ALA A 33 6.57 17.26 3.30
N LEU A 34 7.43 17.51 4.29
CA LEU A 34 8.82 17.08 4.28
C LEU A 34 8.93 15.55 4.30
N ALA A 35 8.12 14.88 5.13
CA ALA A 35 8.09 13.43 5.20
C ALA A 35 7.72 12.82 3.84
N LEU A 36 6.68 13.35 3.18
CA LEU A 36 6.28 12.89 1.86
C LEU A 36 7.39 13.09 0.81
N GLN A 37 8.02 14.26 0.79
CA GLN A 37 9.12 14.57 -0.12
C GLN A 37 10.29 13.60 0.05
N LEU A 38 10.70 13.33 1.29
CA LEU A 38 11.81 12.44 1.58
C LEU A 38 11.45 10.96 1.29
N LEU A 39 10.22 10.55 1.55
CA LEU A 39 9.73 9.23 1.16
C LEU A 39 9.78 9.03 -0.37
N GLN A 40 9.32 10.02 -1.14
CA GLN A 40 9.36 9.96 -2.60
C GLN A 40 10.81 9.92 -3.13
N GLN A 41 11.70 10.65 -2.51
CA GLN A 41 13.09 10.76 -2.97
C GLN A 41 13.94 9.54 -2.60
N TRP A 42 13.75 8.97 -1.41
CA TRP A 42 14.71 8.03 -0.82
C TRP A 42 14.19 6.60 -0.64
N SER A 43 12.87 6.35 -0.66
CA SER A 43 12.34 5.00 -0.42
C SER A 43 12.82 3.99 -1.47
N LEU A 44 12.80 4.36 -2.73
CA LEU A 44 13.23 3.48 -3.82
C LEU A 44 14.75 3.24 -3.83
N PRO A 45 15.62 4.26 -3.73
CA PRO A 45 17.06 4.05 -3.60
C PRO A 45 17.46 3.19 -2.41
N LEU A 46 16.78 3.34 -1.27
CA LEU A 46 17.03 2.49 -0.10
C LEU A 46 16.56 1.06 -0.31
N ALA A 47 15.41 0.86 -0.94
CA ALA A 47 14.92 -0.47 -1.32
C ALA A 47 15.92 -1.18 -2.26
N GLN A 48 16.46 -0.48 -3.25
CA GLN A 48 17.50 -1.00 -4.15
C GLN A 48 18.78 -1.41 -3.38
N ARG A 49 19.20 -0.60 -2.42
CA ARG A 49 20.36 -0.94 -1.56
C ARG A 49 20.11 -2.17 -0.71
N VAL A 50 18.90 -2.32 -0.15
CA VAL A 50 18.53 -3.53 0.61
C VAL A 50 18.52 -4.75 -0.31
N ALA A 51 17.95 -4.64 -1.51
CA ALA A 51 17.94 -5.71 -2.49
C ALA A 51 19.35 -6.17 -2.87
N ALA A 52 20.27 -5.22 -3.07
CA ALA A 52 21.67 -5.51 -3.35
C ALA A 52 22.39 -6.16 -2.16
N ALA A 53 22.19 -5.64 -0.95
CA ALA A 53 22.80 -6.19 0.27
C ALA A 53 22.31 -7.61 0.60
N TRP A 54 21.10 -7.96 0.20
CA TRP A 54 20.52 -9.28 0.37
C TRP A 54 20.72 -10.21 -0.84
N GLU A 55 21.47 -9.77 -1.85
CA GLU A 55 21.75 -10.55 -3.06
C GLU A 55 20.48 -11.11 -3.71
N LEU A 56 19.42 -10.28 -3.78
CA LEU A 56 18.14 -10.69 -4.34
C LEU A 56 18.26 -10.94 -5.85
N PRO A 57 17.40 -11.80 -6.43
CA PRO A 57 17.44 -12.13 -7.86
C PRO A 57 17.25 -10.90 -8.76
N GLU A 58 17.89 -10.92 -9.92
CA GLU A 58 17.86 -9.86 -10.94
C GLU A 58 16.44 -9.34 -11.26
N PRO A 59 15.37 -10.15 -11.37
CA PRO A 59 14.02 -9.65 -11.59
C PRO A 59 13.53 -8.68 -10.50
N VAL A 60 14.01 -8.83 -9.25
CA VAL A 60 13.68 -7.91 -8.16
C VAL A 60 14.37 -6.56 -8.36
N HIS A 61 15.64 -6.56 -8.75
CA HIS A 61 16.38 -5.33 -9.07
C HIS A 61 15.74 -4.58 -10.23
N GLN A 62 15.35 -5.29 -11.29
CA GLN A 62 14.67 -4.69 -12.44
C GLN A 62 13.31 -4.09 -12.06
N ALA A 63 12.53 -4.75 -11.22
CA ALA A 63 11.24 -4.23 -10.77
C ALA A 63 11.35 -3.02 -9.82
N LEU A 64 12.49 -2.84 -9.16
CA LEU A 64 12.81 -1.69 -8.31
C LEU A 64 13.50 -0.56 -9.08
N ALA A 65 13.74 -0.68 -10.38
CA ALA A 65 14.28 0.42 -11.17
C ALA A 65 13.29 1.58 -11.26
N VAL A 66 13.81 2.81 -11.44
CA VAL A 66 12.99 4.04 -11.49
C VAL A 66 11.94 3.95 -12.61
N ASP A 67 12.37 3.46 -13.78
CA ASP A 67 11.54 3.30 -14.97
C ASP A 67 11.14 1.84 -15.20
N ALA A 68 10.92 1.09 -14.11
CA ALA A 68 10.59 -0.32 -14.21
C ALA A 68 9.29 -0.55 -14.99
N GLU A 69 9.35 -1.38 -16.00
CA GLU A 69 8.21 -1.82 -16.80
C GLU A 69 7.99 -3.34 -16.65
N GLY A 70 6.78 -3.77 -16.99
CA GLY A 70 6.41 -5.18 -17.00
C GLY A 70 5.55 -5.63 -15.82
N ALA A 71 5.05 -6.85 -15.92
CA ALA A 71 4.04 -7.40 -15.03
C ALA A 71 4.43 -7.39 -13.54
N LEU A 72 5.71 -7.56 -13.21
CA LEU A 72 6.18 -7.55 -11.83
C LEU A 72 6.19 -6.14 -11.24
N ALA A 73 6.64 -5.15 -12.01
CA ALA A 73 6.62 -3.75 -11.61
C ALA A 73 5.18 -3.23 -11.45
N ASP A 74 4.30 -3.59 -12.37
CA ASP A 74 2.87 -3.25 -12.31
C ASP A 74 2.19 -3.88 -11.10
N SER A 75 2.49 -5.15 -10.82
CA SER A 75 2.00 -5.83 -9.63
C SER A 75 2.47 -5.16 -8.34
N LEU A 76 3.71 -4.67 -8.31
CA LEU A 76 4.26 -3.94 -7.17
C LEU A 76 3.54 -2.61 -6.96
N ARG A 77 3.34 -1.84 -8.04
CA ARG A 77 2.60 -0.55 -7.98
C ARG A 77 1.18 -0.76 -7.48
N LEU A 78 0.48 -1.76 -8.02
CA LEU A 78 -0.87 -2.10 -7.59
C LEU A 78 -0.92 -2.52 -6.11
N ALA A 79 -0.03 -3.42 -5.70
CA ALA A 79 0.03 -3.89 -4.32
C ALA A 79 0.33 -2.75 -3.34
N SER A 80 1.26 -1.85 -3.69
CA SER A 80 1.62 -0.69 -2.87
C SER A 80 0.47 0.31 -2.76
N ALA A 81 -0.20 0.61 -3.86
CA ALA A 81 -1.37 1.48 -3.88
C ALA A 81 -2.53 0.89 -3.05
N ALA A 82 -2.80 -0.41 -3.21
CA ALA A 82 -3.85 -1.09 -2.44
C ALA A 82 -3.53 -1.12 -0.93
N ALA A 83 -2.27 -1.35 -0.56
CA ALA A 83 -1.84 -1.31 0.84
C ALA A 83 -2.00 0.09 1.44
N ALA A 84 -1.58 1.13 0.74
CA ALA A 84 -1.73 2.52 1.17
C ALA A 84 -3.22 2.90 1.32
N ALA A 85 -4.06 2.56 0.33
CA ALA A 85 -5.50 2.78 0.39
C ALA A 85 -6.16 2.05 1.56
N SER A 86 -5.75 0.80 1.83
CA SER A 86 -6.22 0.02 2.98
C SER A 86 -5.87 0.69 4.31
N LEU A 87 -4.65 1.19 4.45
CA LEU A 87 -4.23 1.92 5.66
C LEU A 87 -5.05 3.19 5.86
N LEU A 88 -5.29 3.99 4.81
CA LEU A 88 -6.13 5.18 4.89
C LEU A 88 -7.55 4.85 5.34
N CYS A 89 -8.14 3.76 4.83
CA CYS A 89 -9.46 3.30 5.26
C CYS A 89 -9.46 2.85 6.73
N ARG A 90 -8.46 2.08 7.15
CA ARG A 90 -8.34 1.58 8.53
C ARG A 90 -8.20 2.69 9.57
N HIS A 91 -7.55 3.79 9.19
CA HIS A 91 -7.39 4.96 10.07
C HIS A 91 -8.49 6.02 9.88
N GLY A 92 -9.55 5.72 9.12
CA GLY A 92 -10.70 6.60 8.95
C GLY A 92 -10.44 7.83 8.06
N HIS A 93 -9.33 7.86 7.33
CA HIS A 93 -8.99 8.99 6.45
C HIS A 93 -9.65 8.92 5.07
N ALA A 94 -10.20 7.77 4.70
CA ALA A 94 -10.90 7.59 3.43
C ALA A 94 -11.95 6.49 3.52
N SER A 95 -12.99 6.57 2.68
CA SER A 95 -13.98 5.50 2.54
C SER A 95 -13.47 4.39 1.61
N GLN A 96 -13.87 3.15 1.88
CA GLN A 96 -13.47 1.99 1.06
C GLN A 96 -13.95 2.13 -0.39
N SER A 97 -15.18 2.62 -0.62
CA SER A 97 -15.73 2.83 -1.96
C SER A 97 -14.93 3.84 -2.77
N ARG A 98 -14.51 4.93 -2.15
CA ARG A 98 -13.67 5.97 -2.79
C ARG A 98 -12.30 5.42 -3.15
N MET A 99 -11.66 4.69 -2.25
CA MET A 99 -10.33 4.11 -2.50
C MET A 99 -10.38 3.05 -3.58
N LEU A 100 -11.38 2.19 -3.57
CA LEU A 100 -11.56 1.18 -4.62
C LEU A 100 -11.76 1.83 -5.99
N ALA A 101 -12.60 2.86 -6.09
CA ALA A 101 -12.83 3.60 -7.33
C ALA A 101 -11.54 4.25 -7.88
N LEU A 102 -10.68 4.78 -7.00
CA LEU A 102 -9.38 5.33 -7.40
C LEU A 102 -8.41 4.23 -7.88
N LEU A 103 -8.39 3.09 -7.22
CA LEU A 103 -7.54 1.96 -7.61
C LEU A 103 -7.97 1.36 -8.96
N GLU A 104 -9.27 1.35 -9.27
CA GLU A 104 -9.80 0.89 -10.55
C GLU A 104 -9.37 1.78 -11.73
N GLN A 105 -8.94 3.01 -11.50
CA GLN A 105 -8.41 3.92 -12.51
C GLN A 105 -6.95 3.67 -12.85
N LEU A 106 -6.25 2.81 -12.11
CA LEU A 106 -4.85 2.47 -12.39
C LEU A 106 -4.76 1.64 -13.70
N PRO A 107 -3.90 2.06 -14.66
CA PRO A 107 -3.84 1.42 -15.98
C PRO A 107 -3.50 -0.07 -15.96
N SER A 108 -2.80 -0.50 -14.92
CA SER A 108 -2.27 -1.87 -14.79
C SER A 108 -3.11 -2.77 -13.88
N ALA A 109 -4.31 -2.34 -13.46
CA ALA A 109 -5.12 -3.06 -12.50
C ALA A 109 -6.23 -3.87 -13.18
N PRO A 110 -6.07 -5.19 -13.42
CA PRO A 110 -7.19 -5.99 -13.87
C PRO A 110 -8.28 -5.98 -12.77
N PRO A 111 -9.55 -5.65 -13.12
CA PRO A 111 -10.61 -5.44 -12.13
C PRO A 111 -10.84 -6.63 -11.19
N HIS A 112 -10.69 -7.85 -11.70
CA HIS A 112 -10.85 -9.07 -10.90
C HIS A 112 -9.71 -9.26 -9.87
N ALA A 113 -8.46 -8.95 -10.25
CA ALA A 113 -7.33 -9.04 -9.34
C ALA A 113 -7.41 -7.99 -8.23
N LEU A 114 -7.81 -6.77 -8.59
CA LEU A 114 -8.01 -5.69 -7.63
C LEU A 114 -9.08 -6.04 -6.59
N ARG A 115 -10.25 -6.53 -7.04
CA ARG A 115 -11.33 -6.94 -6.14
C ARG A 115 -10.92 -8.10 -5.23
N TRP A 116 -10.12 -9.04 -5.75
CA TRP A 116 -9.58 -10.13 -4.95
C TRP A 116 -8.60 -9.63 -3.89
N ILE A 117 -7.65 -8.76 -4.25
CA ILE A 117 -6.71 -8.12 -3.30
C ILE A 117 -7.48 -7.34 -2.24
N TRP A 118 -8.46 -6.54 -2.66
CA TRP A 118 -9.27 -5.71 -1.76
C TRP A 118 -10.04 -6.53 -0.73
N ARG A 119 -10.69 -7.61 -1.16
CA ARG A 119 -11.33 -8.56 -0.25
C ARG A 119 -10.35 -9.17 0.74
N ARG A 120 -9.16 -9.49 0.29
CA ARG A 120 -8.11 -10.07 1.14
C ARG A 120 -7.63 -9.09 2.20
N LEU A 121 -7.51 -7.81 1.87
CA LEU A 121 -7.08 -6.74 2.79
C LEU A 121 -8.17 -6.36 3.79
N HIS A 122 -9.44 -6.42 3.38
CA HIS A 122 -10.60 -6.04 4.19
C HIS A 122 -11.50 -7.23 4.55
N GLY A 123 -11.08 -8.44 4.24
CA GLY A 123 -11.88 -9.66 4.39
C GLY A 123 -12.35 -9.91 5.81
N ARG A 124 -13.61 -9.82 5.97
CA ARG A 124 -14.66 -10.15 6.94
C ARG A 124 -15.61 -9.00 7.26
N SER A 125 -15.25 -7.76 6.95
CA SER A 125 -16.13 -6.61 7.27
C SER A 125 -17.27 -6.40 6.27
N VAL A 126 -17.26 -7.09 5.11
CA VAL A 126 -18.29 -6.92 4.07
C VAL A 126 -19.43 -7.95 4.23
N GLU A 127 -19.13 -9.13 4.73
CA GLU A 127 -20.17 -10.17 4.95
C GLU A 127 -21.13 -9.84 6.10
N THR A 128 -20.73 -8.99 7.04
CA THR A 128 -21.60 -8.58 8.17
C THR A 128 -22.54 -7.43 7.85
N LEU A 129 -22.37 -6.73 6.74
CA LEU A 129 -23.26 -5.63 6.34
C LEU A 129 -24.44 -6.10 5.46
N ASP A 130 -24.25 -7.16 4.70
CA ASP A 130 -25.33 -7.75 3.88
C ASP A 130 -26.31 -8.62 4.70
N ASP A 131 -25.84 -9.21 5.80
CA ASP A 131 -26.68 -10.07 6.66
C ASP A 131 -27.53 -9.25 7.67
N ALA A 132 -27.13 -8.01 7.97
CA ALA A 132 -27.90 -7.14 8.86
C ALA A 132 -29.11 -6.46 8.17
N GLY A 133 -29.23 -6.55 6.85
CA GLY A 133 -30.30 -5.94 6.05
C GLY A 133 -31.50 -6.85 5.78
N GLN A 134 -31.43 -8.14 6.06
CA GLN A 134 -32.48 -9.09 5.71
C GLN A 134 -33.42 -9.52 6.86
N ASP A 135 -33.13 -9.11 8.09
CA ASP A 135 -33.91 -9.59 9.26
C ASP A 135 -35.00 -8.62 9.76
N GLN A 136 -35.38 -7.61 8.98
CA GLN A 136 -36.48 -6.68 9.31
C GLN A 136 -37.70 -6.75 8.38
N ALA A 137 -37.97 -7.88 7.78
CA ALA A 137 -39.28 -8.16 7.20
C ALA A 137 -40.01 -9.23 8.00
N GLY A 138 -40.38 -8.89 9.22
CA GLY A 138 -41.33 -9.67 10.03
C GLY A 138 -42.74 -9.50 9.47
N PRO A 139 -43.57 -10.53 9.48
CA PRO A 139 -44.91 -10.48 8.88
C PRO A 139 -45.82 -9.58 9.73
N ALA A 140 -46.39 -8.56 9.06
CA ALA A 140 -47.53 -7.86 9.61
C ALA A 140 -48.72 -8.82 9.58
N ALA A 141 -49.19 -9.18 10.74
CA ALA A 141 -50.49 -9.81 10.93
C ALA A 141 -51.55 -8.71 11.03
#